data_8c4112f360bf81834c79669d40b001af
#
_entry.id   8c4112f360bf81834c79669d40b001af
#
_cell.length_a   1.000
_cell.length_b   1.000
_cell.length_c   1.000
_cell.angle_alpha   90.00
_cell.angle_beta   90.00
_cell.angle_gamma   90.00
#
_symmetry.space_group_name_H-M   'P 1'
#
loop_
_entity.id
_entity.type
_entity.pdbx_description
1 polymer ?
#
loop_
_entity_poly.entity_id
_entity_poly.type
_entity_poly.pdbx_seq_one_letter_code
_entity_poly.pdbx_strand_id
1 'polypeptide(L)'
;MNKQYEMVREFQTVMNQPVANTPTVMDKKRREDRFGYMDEELTEFFDAETVVDQADAMIDLIYLALGTLVEIGVQPEELFAIVHGANMSKLWPDGKVHTNPETGKVMKPPTFVRPEPLLEAEIERQAKEVGE
;
A
#
# COMPACT_ATOMS: atom_id res chain seq x y z
N MET A 1 -10.46 4.00 -0.68
CA MET A 1 -9.38 4.02 0.32
C MET A 1 -9.04 5.41 0.87
N ASN A 2 -9.37 6.46 0.14
CA ASN A 2 -9.08 7.82 0.64
C ASN A 2 -9.88 8.16 1.90
N LYS A 3 -11.08 7.62 2.05
CA LYS A 3 -11.85 7.78 3.30
C LYS A 3 -11.09 7.21 4.50
N GLN A 4 -10.57 6.00 4.37
CA GLN A 4 -9.79 5.36 5.43
C GLN A 4 -8.45 6.08 5.67
N TYR A 5 -7.83 6.57 4.60
CA TYR A 5 -6.62 7.40 4.70
C TYR A 5 -6.90 8.64 5.56
N GLU A 6 -8.02 9.34 5.32
CA GLU A 6 -8.38 10.52 6.11
C GLU A 6 -8.66 10.19 7.58
N MET A 7 -9.28 9.03 7.84
CA MET A 7 -9.48 8.56 9.22
C MET A 7 -8.15 8.36 9.94
N VAL A 8 -7.18 7.74 9.27
CA VAL A 8 -5.86 7.51 9.85
C VAL A 8 -5.08 8.81 9.97
N ARG A 9 -5.24 9.73 9.02
CA ARG A 9 -4.63 11.07 9.09
C ARG A 9 -5.14 11.82 10.32
N GLU A 10 -6.44 11.74 10.59
CA GLU A 10 -7.03 12.31 11.82
C GLU A 10 -6.37 11.71 13.07
N PHE A 11 -6.24 10.38 13.13
CA PHE A 11 -5.59 9.70 14.24
C PHE A 11 -4.15 10.16 14.42
N GLN A 12 -3.37 10.19 13.33
CA GLN A 12 -1.97 10.64 13.38
C GLN A 12 -1.87 12.07 13.90
N THR A 13 -2.76 12.96 13.46
CA THR A 13 -2.78 14.36 13.89
C THR A 13 -3.11 14.47 15.39
N VAL A 14 -4.16 13.80 15.84
CA VAL A 14 -4.60 13.84 17.25
C VAL A 14 -3.54 13.25 18.17
N MET A 15 -2.86 12.20 17.72
CA MET A 15 -1.84 11.51 18.52
C MET A 15 -0.44 12.10 18.36
N ASN A 16 -0.31 13.26 17.71
CA ASN A 16 0.97 13.94 17.48
C ASN A 16 1.99 13.06 16.73
N GLN A 17 1.49 12.22 15.81
CA GLN A 17 2.34 11.44 14.93
C GLN A 17 2.61 12.22 13.65
N PRO A 18 3.69 11.90 12.90
CA PRO A 18 4.02 12.62 11.68
C PRO A 18 2.91 12.57 10.64
N VAL A 19 2.68 13.72 9.98
CA VAL A 19 1.74 13.88 8.87
C VAL A 19 2.43 14.75 7.81
N ALA A 20 2.51 14.29 6.58
CA ALA A 20 3.01 15.10 5.47
C ALA A 20 1.84 15.66 4.67
N ASN A 21 1.95 16.93 4.28
CA ASN A 21 0.93 17.60 3.46
C ASN A 21 1.19 17.47 1.96
N THR A 22 2.38 17.04 1.59
CA THR A 22 2.80 16.82 0.21
C THR A 22 3.67 15.57 0.15
N PRO A 23 3.74 14.88 -1.01
CA PRO A 23 4.59 13.69 -1.14
C PRO A 23 6.03 13.96 -0.69
N THR A 24 6.49 13.20 0.28
CA THR A 24 7.77 13.39 0.95
C THR A 24 8.39 12.05 1.27
N VAL A 25 9.68 11.89 0.96
CA VAL A 25 10.41 10.66 1.31
C VAL A 25 10.54 10.57 2.83
N MET A 26 10.20 9.42 3.38
CA MET A 26 10.37 9.16 4.81
C MET A 26 11.85 8.93 5.13
N ASP A 27 12.35 9.53 6.22
CA ASP A 27 13.72 9.31 6.66
C ASP A 27 13.94 7.88 7.17
N LYS A 28 15.21 7.50 7.30
CA LYS A 28 15.58 6.13 7.65
C LYS A 28 15.05 5.72 9.02
N LYS A 29 15.17 6.61 10.01
CA LYS A 29 14.73 6.30 11.39
C LYS A 29 13.23 6.02 11.40
N ARG A 30 12.44 6.84 10.73
CA ARG A 30 10.99 6.65 10.69
C ARG A 30 10.59 5.42 9.88
N ARG A 31 11.33 5.10 8.82
CA ARG A 31 11.11 3.84 8.07
C ARG A 31 11.33 2.62 8.96
N GLU A 32 12.36 2.65 9.80
CA GLU A 32 12.63 1.58 10.76
C GLU A 32 11.50 1.43 11.76
N ASP A 33 11.01 2.55 12.30
CA ASP A 33 9.88 2.55 13.24
C ASP A 33 8.62 1.95 12.61
N ARG A 34 8.28 2.42 11.40
CA ARG A 34 7.08 1.93 10.71
C ARG A 34 7.22 0.46 10.31
N PHE A 35 8.39 0.06 9.87
CA PHE A 35 8.68 -1.36 9.61
C PHE A 35 8.44 -2.20 10.87
N GLY A 36 8.97 -1.76 12.00
CA GLY A 36 8.81 -2.48 13.26
C GLY A 36 7.36 -2.65 13.67
N TYR A 37 6.55 -1.59 13.55
CA TYR A 37 5.12 -1.66 13.88
C TYR A 37 4.38 -2.67 12.99
N MET A 38 4.64 -2.64 11.68
CA MET A 38 4.01 -3.56 10.74
C MET A 38 4.49 -5.00 10.93
N ASP A 39 5.76 -5.18 11.26
CA ASP A 39 6.34 -6.50 11.54
C ASP A 39 5.69 -7.15 12.75
N GLU A 40 5.37 -6.38 13.79
CA GLU A 40 4.61 -6.88 14.95
C GLU A 40 3.26 -7.45 14.53
N GLU A 41 2.53 -6.75 13.65
CA GLU A 41 1.22 -7.21 13.19
C GLU A 41 1.33 -8.46 12.30
N LEU A 42 2.38 -8.54 11.49
CA LEU A 42 2.65 -9.75 10.70
C LEU A 42 2.92 -10.95 11.60
N THR A 43 3.67 -10.76 12.68
CA THR A 43 3.94 -11.79 13.66
C THR A 43 2.66 -12.21 14.40
N GLU A 44 1.84 -11.24 14.79
CA GLU A 44 0.55 -11.53 15.44
C GLU A 44 -0.37 -12.33 14.51
N PHE A 45 -0.40 -11.97 13.22
CA PHE A 45 -1.18 -12.74 12.24
C PHE A 45 -0.66 -14.17 12.13
N PHE A 46 0.67 -14.35 12.06
CA PHE A 46 1.27 -15.68 11.93
C PHE A 46 0.92 -16.57 13.12
N ASP A 47 0.88 -16.00 14.32
CA ASP A 47 0.61 -16.74 15.54
C ASP A 47 -0.89 -16.88 15.87
N ALA A 48 -1.76 -16.16 15.15
CA ALA A 48 -3.20 -16.15 15.42
C ALA A 48 -3.87 -17.43 14.96
N GLU A 49 -4.68 -18.03 15.85
CA GLU A 49 -5.34 -19.30 15.59
C GLU A 49 -6.86 -19.16 15.40
N THR A 50 -7.41 -17.95 15.54
CA THR A 50 -8.83 -17.69 15.35
C THR A 50 -9.06 -16.71 14.22
N VAL A 51 -10.25 -16.76 13.61
CA VAL A 51 -10.62 -15.80 12.55
C VAL A 51 -10.58 -14.38 13.09
N VAL A 52 -11.06 -14.15 14.32
CA VAL A 52 -11.07 -12.82 14.94
C VAL A 52 -9.65 -12.27 15.05
N ASP A 53 -8.72 -13.05 15.58
CA ASP A 53 -7.35 -12.60 15.78
C ASP A 53 -6.60 -12.41 14.47
N GLN A 54 -6.84 -13.28 13.48
CA GLN A 54 -6.26 -13.13 12.14
C GLN A 54 -6.78 -11.86 11.45
N ALA A 55 -8.08 -11.62 11.52
CA ALA A 55 -8.69 -10.42 10.93
C ALA A 55 -8.21 -9.14 11.64
N ASP A 56 -8.13 -9.18 12.97
CA ASP A 56 -7.64 -8.03 13.75
C ASP A 56 -6.23 -7.64 13.34
N ALA A 57 -5.33 -8.62 13.25
CA ALA A 57 -3.94 -8.36 12.82
C ALA A 57 -3.88 -7.78 11.41
N MET A 58 -4.71 -8.28 10.47
CA MET A 58 -4.73 -7.76 9.10
C MET A 58 -5.30 -6.34 9.04
N ILE A 59 -6.34 -6.04 9.81
CA ILE A 59 -6.89 -4.67 9.86
C ILE A 59 -5.86 -3.72 10.48
N ASP A 60 -5.19 -4.13 11.55
CA ASP A 60 -4.13 -3.32 12.15
C ASP A 60 -2.98 -3.08 11.17
N LEU A 61 -2.62 -4.09 10.39
CA LEU A 61 -1.59 -3.94 9.34
C LEU A 61 -2.03 -2.92 8.28
N ILE A 62 -3.28 -2.99 7.82
CA ILE A 62 -3.83 -2.01 6.87
C ILE A 62 -3.81 -0.61 7.49
N TYR A 63 -4.21 -0.49 8.75
CA TYR A 63 -4.20 0.79 9.47
C TYR A 63 -2.79 1.38 9.52
N LEU A 64 -1.80 0.58 9.84
CA LEU A 64 -0.40 1.00 9.88
C LEU A 64 0.15 1.33 8.48
N ALA A 65 -0.24 0.57 7.45
CA ALA A 65 0.15 0.87 6.08
C ALA A 65 -0.42 2.22 5.63
N LEU A 66 -1.69 2.49 5.95
CA LEU A 66 -2.32 3.79 5.67
C LEU A 66 -1.62 4.92 6.45
N GLY A 67 -1.26 4.68 7.71
CA GLY A 67 -0.50 5.64 8.50
C GLY A 67 0.88 5.94 7.89
N THR A 68 1.50 4.94 7.31
CA THR A 68 2.76 5.11 6.59
C THR A 68 2.57 6.00 5.36
N LEU A 69 1.48 5.82 4.62
CA LEU A 69 1.13 6.70 3.49
C LEU A 69 0.81 8.12 3.96
N VAL A 70 0.17 8.28 5.12
CA VAL A 70 -0.06 9.60 5.73
C VAL A 70 1.27 10.31 6.01
N GLU A 71 2.25 9.57 6.51
CA GLU A 71 3.56 10.14 6.84
C GLU A 71 4.37 10.51 5.60
N ILE A 72 4.15 9.85 4.47
CA ILE A 72 4.78 10.24 3.20
C ILE A 72 3.90 11.16 2.36
N GLY A 73 2.69 11.47 2.81
CA GLY A 73 1.82 12.46 2.18
C GLY A 73 1.21 12.01 0.85
N VAL A 74 0.93 10.73 0.69
CA VAL A 74 0.42 10.17 -0.57
C VAL A 74 -0.93 9.50 -0.34
N GLN A 75 -1.96 9.97 -1.05
CA GLN A 75 -3.30 9.40 -0.98
C GLN A 75 -3.34 8.08 -1.78
N PRO A 76 -3.97 7.03 -1.22
CA PRO A 76 -3.82 5.68 -1.77
C PRO A 76 -4.78 5.28 -2.89
N GLU A 77 -5.94 5.92 -3.04
CA GLU A 77 -7.01 5.39 -3.89
C GLU A 77 -6.59 5.14 -5.33
N GLU A 78 -6.02 6.16 -5.97
CA GLU A 78 -5.58 6.04 -7.36
C GLU A 78 -4.36 5.11 -7.49
N LEU A 79 -3.47 5.13 -6.51
CA LEU A 79 -2.31 4.23 -6.49
C LEU A 79 -2.75 2.77 -6.39
N PHE A 80 -3.74 2.48 -5.55
CA PHE A 80 -4.30 1.14 -5.42
C PHE A 80 -4.94 0.69 -6.73
N ALA A 81 -5.71 1.58 -7.38
CA ALA A 81 -6.33 1.29 -8.67
C ALA A 81 -5.28 0.99 -9.74
N ILE A 82 -4.18 1.74 -9.75
CA ILE A 82 -3.06 1.51 -10.68
C ILE A 82 -2.44 0.13 -10.45
N VAL A 83 -2.16 -0.22 -9.20
CA VAL A 83 -1.59 -1.54 -8.87
C VAL A 83 -2.57 -2.65 -9.21
N HIS A 84 -3.86 -2.45 -8.94
CA HIS A 84 -4.89 -3.42 -9.32
C HIS A 84 -4.93 -3.64 -10.82
N GLY A 85 -4.93 -2.55 -11.61
CA GLY A 85 -4.90 -2.64 -13.07
C GLY A 85 -3.66 -3.37 -13.59
N ALA A 86 -2.49 -3.09 -13.00
CA ALA A 86 -1.25 -3.79 -13.33
C ALA A 86 -1.36 -5.28 -13.02
N ASN A 87 -1.91 -5.63 -11.85
CA ASN A 87 -2.12 -7.03 -11.47
C ASN A 87 -3.10 -7.74 -12.41
N MET A 88 -4.19 -7.08 -12.79
CA MET A 88 -5.14 -7.65 -13.74
C MET A 88 -4.54 -7.83 -15.13
N SER A 89 -3.56 -7.01 -15.53
CA SER A 89 -2.86 -7.17 -16.80
C SER A 89 -1.92 -8.39 -16.85
N LYS A 90 -1.79 -9.12 -15.74
CA LYS A 90 -1.11 -10.42 -15.73
C LYS A 90 -1.92 -11.52 -16.42
N LEU A 91 -3.21 -11.28 -16.68
CA LEU A 91 -4.03 -12.19 -17.46
C LEU A 91 -3.54 -12.17 -18.90
N TRP A 92 -3.28 -13.36 -19.46
CA TRP A 92 -2.75 -13.49 -20.81
C TRP A 92 -3.84 -13.21 -21.86
N PRO A 93 -3.45 -12.83 -23.11
CA PRO A 93 -4.42 -12.55 -24.17
C PRO A 93 -5.35 -13.72 -24.50
N ASP A 94 -4.95 -14.96 -24.18
CA ASP A 94 -5.78 -16.15 -24.36
C ASP A 94 -6.90 -16.26 -23.31
N GLY A 95 -6.99 -15.31 -22.37
CA GLY A 95 -7.96 -15.31 -21.28
C GLY A 95 -7.62 -16.29 -20.16
N LYS A 96 -6.41 -16.83 -20.13
CA LYS A 96 -5.98 -17.83 -19.15
C LYS A 96 -4.87 -17.28 -18.26
N VAL A 97 -4.78 -17.85 -17.05
CA VAL A 97 -3.68 -17.61 -16.13
C VAL A 97 -2.56 -18.58 -16.46
N HIS A 98 -1.34 -18.08 -16.57
CA HIS A 98 -0.15 -18.90 -16.72
C HIS A 98 0.66 -18.83 -15.43
N THR A 99 1.02 -19.99 -14.89
CA THR A 99 1.80 -20.06 -13.65
C THR A 99 3.12 -20.76 -13.91
N ASN A 100 4.14 -20.36 -13.16
CA ASN A 100 5.42 -21.04 -13.18
C ASN A 100 5.24 -22.42 -12.53
N PRO A 101 5.52 -23.52 -13.24
CA PRO A 101 5.30 -24.87 -12.69
C PRO A 101 6.19 -25.21 -11.49
N GLU A 102 7.31 -24.52 -11.34
CA GLU A 102 8.23 -24.74 -10.21
C GLU A 102 7.84 -23.97 -8.95
N THR A 103 7.34 -22.72 -9.10
CA THR A 103 7.07 -21.83 -7.98
C THR A 103 5.58 -21.62 -7.70
N GLY A 104 4.70 -21.95 -8.66
CA GLY A 104 3.26 -21.68 -8.59
C GLY A 104 2.89 -20.20 -8.74
N LYS A 105 3.86 -19.34 -9.00
CA LYS A 105 3.60 -17.90 -9.16
C LYS A 105 3.00 -17.58 -10.52
N VAL A 106 2.13 -16.57 -10.56
CA VAL A 106 1.55 -16.05 -11.80
C VAL A 106 2.64 -15.48 -12.69
N MET A 107 2.67 -15.92 -13.96
CA MET A 107 3.62 -15.41 -14.96
C MET A 107 3.05 -14.20 -15.68
N LYS A 108 3.91 -13.19 -15.89
CA LYS A 108 3.52 -11.96 -16.58
C LYS A 108 3.58 -12.15 -18.09
N PRO A 109 2.50 -11.82 -18.82
CA PRO A 109 2.52 -11.84 -20.29
C PRO A 109 3.30 -10.65 -20.87
N PRO A 110 3.62 -10.68 -22.19
CA PRO A 110 4.21 -9.50 -22.84
C PRO A 110 3.33 -8.25 -22.78
N THR A 111 2.02 -8.43 -22.59
CA THR A 111 1.03 -7.34 -22.46
C THR A 111 0.92 -6.79 -21.03
N PHE A 112 1.75 -7.26 -20.11
CA PHE A 112 1.76 -6.78 -18.72
C PHE A 112 2.06 -5.28 -18.68
N VAL A 113 1.25 -4.55 -17.91
CA VAL A 113 1.42 -3.11 -17.69
C VAL A 113 2.20 -2.90 -16.40
N ARG A 114 3.38 -2.29 -16.50
CA ARG A 114 4.18 -1.96 -15.33
C ARG A 114 3.53 -0.82 -14.56
N PRO A 115 3.35 -0.92 -13.24
CA PRO A 115 2.70 0.13 -12.47
C PRO A 115 3.59 1.36 -12.22
N GLU A 116 4.93 1.21 -12.21
CA GLU A 116 5.85 2.25 -11.76
C GLU A 116 5.70 3.59 -12.48
N PRO A 117 5.64 3.65 -13.83
CA PRO A 117 5.46 4.94 -14.50
C PRO A 117 4.12 5.62 -14.16
N LEU A 118 3.07 4.82 -13.97
CA LEU A 118 1.74 5.34 -13.62
C LEU A 118 1.71 5.84 -12.17
N LEU A 119 2.36 5.13 -11.26
CA LEU A 119 2.49 5.54 -9.86
C LEU A 119 3.26 6.87 -9.76
N GLU A 120 4.36 6.98 -10.50
CA GLU A 120 5.15 8.21 -10.54
C GLU A 120 4.31 9.40 -11.01
N ALA A 121 3.57 9.23 -12.12
CA ALA A 121 2.71 10.27 -12.67
C ALA A 121 1.61 10.69 -11.67
N GLU A 122 1.01 9.74 -10.96
CA GLU A 122 -0.04 10.03 -9.97
C GLU A 122 0.54 10.78 -8.75
N ILE A 123 1.71 10.39 -8.28
CA ILE A 123 2.36 11.06 -7.16
C ILE A 123 2.75 12.50 -7.56
N GLU A 124 3.24 12.70 -8.77
CA GLU A 124 3.52 14.05 -9.30
C GLU A 124 2.26 14.88 -9.39
N ARG A 125 1.14 14.28 -9.82
CA ARG A 125 -0.16 14.97 -9.85
C ARG A 125 -0.57 15.43 -8.46
N GLN A 126 -0.45 14.55 -7.46
CA GLN A 126 -0.80 14.89 -6.08
C GLN A 126 0.09 16.02 -5.55
N ALA A 127 1.38 16.00 -5.87
CA ALA A 127 2.31 17.05 -5.45
C ALA A 127 1.92 18.42 -6.03
N LYS A 128 1.51 18.46 -7.30
CA LYS A 128 1.09 19.71 -7.98
C LYS A 128 -0.22 20.25 -7.39
N GLU A 129 -1.16 19.36 -7.07
CA GLU A 129 -2.46 19.74 -6.49
C GLU A 129 -2.28 20.49 -5.17
N VAL A 130 -1.34 20.05 -4.33
CA VAL A 130 -1.04 20.72 -3.05
C VAL A 130 -0.30 22.04 -3.27
N GLY A 131 0.51 22.15 -4.32
CA GLY A 131 1.27 23.35 -4.66
C GLY A 131 0.44 24.48 -5.25
N GLU A 132 -0.80 24.21 -5.58
CA GLU A 132 -1.78 25.21 -6.04
C GLU A 132 -2.57 25.78 -4.87
#